data_96279a59516714fe4247dd6a4319850f
#
_entry.id   96279a59516714fe4247dd6a4319850f
#
_cell.length_a   1.000
_cell.length_b   1.000
_cell.length_c   1.000
_cell.angle_alpha   90.00
_cell.angle_beta   90.00
_cell.angle_gamma   90.00
#
_symmetry.space_group_name_H-M   'P 1'
#
loop_
_entity.id
_entity.type
_entity.pdbx_description
1 polymer ?
#
loop_
_entity_poly.entity_id
_entity_poly.type
_entity_poly.pdbx_seq_one_letter_code
_entity_poly.pdbx_strand_id
1 'polypeptide(L)'
;EVRMAALEGKLAALSFPPKFAVRGRFVHANARRAGLIEFVDDGLIVVEDGAIVAVAKDADQIKAVLAEHRPQDVVELAETEFLAPGMVDCHVHAPQYAYSGTATDKPLMERLQHYTFPA
;
A
#
# COMPACT_ATOMS: atom_id res chain seq x y z
N GLU A 1 -12.54 13.95 -4.31
CA GLU A 1 -12.88 13.15 -5.53
C GLU A 1 -11.86 13.32 -6.66
N VAL A 2 -11.43 14.53 -6.98
CA VAL A 2 -10.49 14.81 -8.09
C VAL A 2 -9.09 14.22 -7.89
N ARG A 3 -8.62 14.03 -6.63
CA ARG A 3 -7.28 13.49 -6.33
C ARG A 3 -7.18 11.97 -6.41
N MET A 4 -8.23 11.24 -6.08
CA MET A 4 -8.26 9.77 -6.23
C MET A 4 -8.23 9.38 -7.71
N ALA A 5 -9.01 10.04 -8.56
CA ALA A 5 -9.00 9.80 -10.00
C ALA A 5 -7.65 10.10 -10.66
N ALA A 6 -6.89 11.09 -10.16
CA ALA A 6 -5.54 11.38 -10.65
C ALA A 6 -4.51 10.33 -10.22
N LEU A 7 -4.69 9.70 -9.05
CA LEU A 7 -3.84 8.60 -8.57
C LEU A 7 -4.16 7.30 -9.32
N GLU A 8 -5.44 7.01 -9.53
CA GLU A 8 -5.90 5.87 -10.33
C GLU A 8 -5.45 5.99 -11.79
N GLY A 9 -5.50 7.19 -12.36
CA GLY A 9 -4.97 7.47 -13.71
C GLY A 9 -3.45 7.30 -13.80
N LYS A 10 -2.70 7.69 -12.78
CA LYS A 10 -1.25 7.45 -12.69
C LYS A 10 -0.94 5.95 -12.51
N LEU A 11 -1.66 5.25 -11.64
CA LEU A 11 -1.47 3.81 -11.42
C LEU A 11 -1.87 2.96 -12.64
N ALA A 12 -2.94 3.32 -13.32
CA ALA A 12 -3.38 2.63 -14.55
C ALA A 12 -2.46 2.91 -15.76
N ALA A 13 -1.75 4.04 -15.75
CA ALA A 13 -0.78 4.41 -16.78
C ALA A 13 0.66 3.98 -16.47
N LEU A 14 0.94 3.49 -15.26
CA LEU A 14 2.29 3.15 -14.80
C LEU A 14 2.67 1.74 -15.30
N SER A 15 3.17 1.70 -16.50
CA SER A 15 4.14 0.69 -16.90
C SER A 15 5.46 1.04 -16.19
N PHE A 16 5.70 0.49 -15.01
CA PHE A 16 6.97 0.65 -14.32
C PHE A 16 8.08 -0.04 -15.13
N PRO A 17 9.25 0.59 -15.27
CA PRO A 17 10.40 -0.10 -15.82
C PRO A 17 10.77 -1.29 -14.92
N PRO A 18 11.54 -2.29 -15.43
CA PRO A 18 11.96 -3.45 -14.64
C PRO A 18 12.64 -3.08 -13.32
N LYS A 19 13.30 -1.92 -13.28
CA LYS A 19 13.96 -1.38 -12.11
C LYS A 19 13.56 0.06 -11.86
N PHE A 20 12.87 0.30 -10.75
CA PHE A 20 12.43 1.63 -10.32
C PHE A 20 12.58 1.79 -8.81
N ALA A 21 12.47 3.00 -8.32
CA ALA A 21 12.42 3.29 -6.90
C ALA A 21 11.20 4.13 -6.56
N VAL A 22 10.75 4.03 -5.31
CA VAL A 22 9.74 4.92 -4.73
C VAL A 22 10.37 5.59 -3.52
N ARG A 23 10.35 6.91 -3.49
CA ARG A 23 10.83 7.71 -2.37
C ARG A 23 9.69 8.41 -1.66
N GLY A 24 9.73 8.44 -0.35
CA GLY A 24 8.78 9.14 0.50
C GLY A 24 8.52 8.42 1.79
N ARG A 25 7.39 8.75 2.40
CA ARG A 25 6.97 8.15 3.67
C ARG A 25 6.52 6.71 3.47
N PHE A 26 6.91 5.83 4.39
CA PHE A 26 6.36 4.48 4.42
C PHE A 26 6.22 3.93 5.84
N VAL A 27 5.34 2.96 5.98
CA VAL A 27 5.10 2.23 7.24
C VAL A 27 5.21 0.73 6.97
N HIS A 28 5.78 -0.01 7.90
CA HIS A 28 5.81 -1.46 7.81
C HIS A 28 5.92 -2.13 9.18
N ALA A 29 5.68 -3.44 9.24
CA ALA A 29 5.90 -4.21 10.46
C ALA A 29 7.40 -4.35 10.72
N ASN A 30 7.83 -4.16 11.95
CA ASN A 30 9.21 -4.37 12.34
C ASN A 30 9.51 -5.87 12.41
N ALA A 31 10.33 -6.39 11.50
CA ALA A 31 10.66 -7.82 11.45
C ALA A 31 11.38 -8.38 12.69
N ARG A 32 12.06 -7.51 13.46
CA ARG A 32 12.81 -7.90 14.66
C ARG A 32 12.01 -7.78 15.95
N ARG A 33 10.87 -7.07 15.92
CA ARG A 33 10.01 -6.82 17.08
C ARG A 33 8.55 -7.02 16.66
N ALA A 34 8.06 -8.22 16.83
CA ALA A 34 6.67 -8.55 16.52
C ALA A 34 5.69 -7.60 17.23
N GLY A 35 4.71 -7.11 16.50
CA GLY A 35 3.68 -6.20 16.99
C GLY A 35 4.07 -4.72 16.99
N LEU A 36 5.28 -4.34 16.56
CA LEU A 36 5.66 -2.95 16.39
C LEU A 36 5.58 -2.52 14.92
N ILE A 37 5.04 -1.32 14.73
CA ILE A 37 5.03 -0.63 13.44
C ILE A 37 6.23 0.32 13.39
N GLU A 38 6.95 0.29 12.29
CA GLU A 38 8.02 1.23 12.00
C GLU A 38 7.52 2.29 11.01
N PHE A 39 7.75 3.56 11.33
CA PHE A 39 7.44 4.71 10.48
C PHE A 39 8.75 5.29 9.96
N VAL A 40 8.81 5.52 8.67
CA VAL A 40 9.94 6.17 7.99
C VAL A 40 9.38 7.38 7.24
N ASP A 41 9.83 8.59 7.61
CA ASP A 41 9.30 9.83 7.05
C ASP A 41 9.87 10.17 5.67
N ASP A 42 11.14 9.86 5.44
CA ASP A 42 11.79 9.99 4.13
C ASP A 42 12.64 8.74 3.90
N GLY A 43 12.13 7.82 3.13
CA GLY A 43 12.81 6.59 2.80
C GLY A 43 12.77 6.30 1.31
N LEU A 44 13.50 5.29 0.88
CA LEU A 44 13.56 4.83 -0.50
C LEU A 44 13.40 3.31 -0.54
N ILE A 45 12.54 2.84 -1.43
CA ILE A 45 12.36 1.42 -1.74
C ILE A 45 12.72 1.22 -3.20
N VAL A 46 13.66 0.33 -3.48
CA VAL A 46 14.04 -0.05 -4.86
C VAL A 46 13.41 -1.38 -5.19
N VAL A 47 12.74 -1.43 -6.33
CA VAL A 47 12.10 -2.61 -6.89
C VAL A 47 12.81 -2.99 -8.18
N GLU A 48 13.14 -4.26 -8.33
CA GLU A 48 13.71 -4.84 -9.53
C GLU A 48 12.97 -6.14 -9.85
N ASP A 49 12.44 -6.24 -11.07
CA ASP A 49 11.67 -7.40 -11.56
C ASP A 49 10.54 -7.85 -10.60
N GLY A 50 9.85 -6.86 -10.01
CA GLY A 50 8.73 -7.09 -9.09
C GLY A 50 9.13 -7.45 -7.66
N ALA A 51 10.41 -7.48 -7.33
CA ALA A 51 10.92 -7.74 -5.98
C ALA A 51 11.55 -6.49 -5.35
N ILE A 52 11.35 -6.28 -4.05
CA ILE A 52 12.07 -5.25 -3.29
C ILE A 52 13.51 -5.73 -3.08
N VAL A 53 14.48 -5.02 -3.68
CA VAL A 53 15.90 -5.36 -3.61
C VAL A 53 16.68 -4.49 -2.63
N ALA A 54 16.19 -3.29 -2.31
CA ALA A 54 16.81 -2.42 -1.32
C ALA A 54 15.76 -1.53 -0.62
N VAL A 55 16.05 -1.20 0.64
CA VAL A 55 15.28 -0.26 1.47
C VAL A 55 16.26 0.65 2.19
N ALA A 56 16.10 1.96 2.02
CA ALA A 56 16.85 2.99 2.73
C ALA A 56 15.90 3.80 3.62
N LYS A 57 16.35 4.17 4.82
CA LYS A 57 15.53 4.81 5.86
C LYS A 57 16.04 6.17 6.31
N ASP A 58 17.16 6.60 5.78
CA ASP A 58 17.79 7.90 6.03
C ASP A 58 18.52 8.41 4.80
N ALA A 59 18.93 9.67 4.82
CA ALA A 59 19.52 10.36 3.68
C ALA A 59 20.84 9.72 3.20
N ASP A 60 21.66 9.20 4.10
CA ASP A 60 22.95 8.59 3.73
C ASP A 60 22.72 7.23 3.05
N GLN A 61 21.79 6.43 3.58
CA GLN A 61 21.38 5.17 2.97
C GLN A 61 20.73 5.41 1.61
N ILE A 62 19.86 6.41 1.48
CA ILE A 62 19.21 6.77 0.21
C ILE A 62 20.27 7.07 -0.85
N LYS A 63 21.26 7.90 -0.51
CA LYS A 63 22.34 8.26 -1.42
C LYS A 63 23.17 7.03 -1.86
N ALA A 64 23.50 6.17 -0.92
CA ALA A 64 24.26 4.94 -1.19
C ALA A 64 23.45 3.98 -2.09
N VAL A 65 22.18 3.75 -1.77
CA VAL A 65 21.29 2.85 -2.52
C VAL A 65 21.05 3.36 -3.94
N LEU A 66 20.83 4.66 -4.12
CA LEU A 66 20.67 5.26 -5.45
C LEU A 66 21.95 5.11 -6.30
N ALA A 67 23.13 5.29 -5.69
CA ALA A 67 24.41 5.12 -6.38
C ALA A 67 24.68 3.66 -6.80
N GLU A 68 24.29 2.70 -5.95
CA GLU A 68 24.49 1.27 -6.17
C GLU A 68 23.49 0.72 -7.19
N HIS A 69 22.20 0.92 -6.95
CA HIS A 69 21.12 0.28 -7.72
C HIS A 69 20.78 1.02 -9.01
N ARG A 70 20.99 2.34 -9.08
CA ARG A 70 20.73 3.19 -10.26
C ARG A 70 19.39 2.90 -10.91
N PRO A 71 18.26 3.08 -10.19
CA PRO A 71 16.95 2.84 -10.75
C PRO A 71 16.70 3.70 -11.99
N GLN A 72 15.94 3.17 -12.95
CA GLN A 72 15.61 3.85 -14.20
C GLN A 72 14.64 5.01 -13.98
N ASP A 73 13.80 4.89 -12.95
CA ASP A 73 12.83 5.90 -12.55
C ASP A 73 12.74 5.97 -11.03
N VAL A 74 12.44 7.16 -10.51
CA VAL A 74 12.21 7.41 -9.08
C VAL A 74 10.88 8.12 -8.92
N VAL A 75 9.91 7.42 -8.37
CA VAL A 75 8.59 7.99 -8.04
C VAL A 75 8.69 8.69 -6.69
N GLU A 76 8.51 10.01 -6.69
CA GLU A 76 8.44 10.80 -5.46
C GLU A 76 7.00 10.84 -4.95
N LEU A 77 6.76 10.41 -3.72
CA LEU A 77 5.47 10.52 -3.06
C LEU A 77 5.20 11.95 -2.62
N ALA A 78 3.96 12.40 -2.76
CA ALA A 78 3.54 13.68 -2.22
C ALA A 78 3.50 13.64 -0.68
N GLU A 79 3.51 14.80 -0.03
CA GLU A 79 3.51 14.93 1.44
C GLU A 79 2.34 14.20 2.11
N THR A 80 1.22 14.06 1.41
CA THR A 80 0.00 13.38 1.90
C THR A 80 -0.07 11.91 1.51
N GLU A 81 0.95 11.39 0.82
CA GLU A 81 1.01 10.00 0.36
C GLU A 81 2.00 9.19 1.19
N PHE A 82 1.75 7.93 1.33
CA PHE A 82 2.67 6.99 1.97
C PHE A 82 2.52 5.58 1.38
N LEU A 83 3.57 4.78 1.50
CA LEU A 83 3.53 3.35 1.19
C LEU A 83 3.21 2.55 2.45
N ALA A 84 2.44 1.50 2.26
CA ALA A 84 2.19 0.47 3.26
C ALA A 84 2.27 -0.90 2.59
N PRO A 85 2.55 -1.98 3.34
CA PRO A 85 2.40 -3.33 2.84
C PRO A 85 0.99 -3.58 2.33
N GLY A 86 0.86 -4.40 1.29
CA GLY A 86 -0.45 -4.88 0.83
C GLY A 86 -1.19 -5.59 1.95
N MET A 87 -2.50 -5.40 1.98
CA MET A 87 -3.35 -6.04 2.99
C MET A 87 -3.55 -7.51 2.64
N VAL A 88 -3.50 -8.35 3.67
CA VAL A 88 -3.89 -9.77 3.60
C VAL A 88 -5.15 -9.95 4.42
N ASP A 89 -6.26 -10.23 3.75
CA ASP A 89 -7.53 -10.55 4.39
C ASP A 89 -7.75 -12.06 4.34
N CYS A 90 -7.67 -12.70 5.51
CA CYS A 90 -7.85 -14.14 5.64
C CYS A 90 -9.31 -14.54 5.86
N HIS A 91 -10.23 -13.58 5.95
CA HIS A 91 -11.66 -13.83 6.13
C HIS A 91 -12.48 -12.75 5.45
N VAL A 92 -12.78 -12.95 4.18
CA VAL A 92 -13.54 -12.02 3.36
C VAL A 92 -14.79 -12.66 2.78
N HIS A 93 -15.89 -11.90 2.77
CA HIS A 93 -17.16 -12.26 2.13
C HIS A 93 -17.38 -11.31 0.96
N ALA A 94 -16.77 -11.58 -0.18
CA ALA A 94 -16.80 -10.70 -1.35
C ALA A 94 -18.23 -10.30 -1.80
N PRO A 95 -19.26 -11.18 -1.79
CA PRO A 95 -20.63 -10.78 -2.12
C PRO A 95 -21.22 -9.73 -1.19
N GLN A 96 -20.71 -9.61 0.04
CA GLN A 96 -21.20 -8.63 1.02
C GLN A 96 -20.63 -7.22 0.82
N TYR A 97 -19.72 -7.02 -0.13
CA TYR A 97 -19.10 -5.73 -0.38
C TYR A 97 -20.11 -4.60 -0.65
N ALA A 98 -21.15 -4.89 -1.45
CA ALA A 98 -22.14 -3.90 -1.85
C ALA A 98 -22.97 -3.31 -0.69
N TYR A 99 -23.10 -4.04 0.43
CA TYR A 99 -23.81 -3.59 1.62
C TYR A 99 -22.95 -3.63 2.87
N SER A 100 -21.63 -3.63 2.71
CA SER A 100 -20.68 -3.59 3.83
C SER A 100 -20.93 -2.37 4.72
N GLY A 101 -20.95 -2.59 6.04
CA GLY A 101 -21.27 -1.53 7.02
C GLY A 101 -22.76 -1.21 7.17
N THR A 102 -23.65 -1.82 6.38
CA THR A 102 -25.12 -1.62 6.48
C THR A 102 -25.70 -2.50 7.57
N ALA A 103 -26.74 -1.99 8.26
CA ALA A 103 -27.51 -2.72 9.28
C ALA A 103 -26.66 -3.36 10.39
N THR A 104 -25.60 -2.67 10.81
CA THR A 104 -24.73 -3.08 11.92
C THR A 104 -25.43 -3.01 13.29
N ASP A 105 -26.55 -2.31 13.35
CA ASP A 105 -27.46 -2.20 14.50
C ASP A 105 -28.44 -3.39 14.62
N LYS A 106 -28.50 -4.27 13.62
CA LYS A 106 -29.43 -5.40 13.58
C LYS A 106 -28.86 -6.66 14.22
N PRO A 107 -29.69 -7.48 14.86
CA PRO A 107 -29.29 -8.84 15.23
C PRO A 107 -28.82 -9.65 14.02
N LEU A 108 -27.86 -10.56 14.23
CA LEU A 108 -27.21 -11.31 13.16
C LEU A 108 -28.21 -11.97 12.21
N MET A 109 -29.19 -12.71 12.72
CA MET A 109 -30.16 -13.43 11.88
C MET A 109 -31.05 -12.53 11.05
N GLU A 110 -31.45 -11.39 11.62
CA GLU A 110 -32.22 -10.37 10.89
C GLU A 110 -31.40 -9.77 9.75
N ARG A 111 -30.15 -9.43 10.02
CA ARG A 111 -29.21 -8.95 9.00
C ARG A 111 -28.97 -9.97 7.89
N LEU A 112 -28.78 -11.24 8.24
CA LEU A 112 -28.56 -12.31 7.25
C LEU A 112 -29.77 -12.48 6.33
N GLN A 113 -30.99 -12.48 6.89
CA GLN A 113 -32.23 -12.67 6.13
C GLN A 113 -32.55 -11.52 5.17
N HIS A 114 -32.26 -10.25 5.57
CA HIS A 114 -32.61 -9.09 4.77
C HIS A 114 -31.52 -8.64 3.79
N TYR A 115 -30.27 -8.93 4.06
CA TYR A 115 -29.15 -8.41 3.28
C TYR A 115 -28.23 -9.49 2.69
N THR A 116 -27.96 -10.56 3.43
CA THR A 116 -26.95 -11.53 3.02
C THR A 116 -27.53 -12.64 2.14
N PHE A 117 -28.69 -13.19 2.49
CA PHE A 117 -29.29 -14.27 1.73
C PHE A 117 -29.94 -13.83 0.41
N PRO A 118 -30.45 -12.59 0.27
CA PRO A 118 -30.98 -12.10 -0.99
C PRO A 118 -29.92 -11.61 -1.99
N ALA A 119 -28.64 -11.45 -1.57
CA ALA A 119 -27.56 -10.85 -2.37
C ALA A 119 -26.93 -11.81 -3.39
#